data_727d234ae711f16619db3565ffd97933
#
_entry.id   727d234ae711f16619db3565ffd97933
#
_cell.length_a   1.000
_cell.length_b   1.000
_cell.length_c   1.000
_cell.angle_alpha   90.00
_cell.angle_beta   90.00
_cell.angle_gamma   90.00
#
_symmetry.space_group_name_H-M   'P 1'
#
loop_
_entity.id
_entity.type
_entity.pdbx_description
1 polymer ?
#
loop_
_entity_poly.entity_id
_entity_poly.type
_entity_poly.pdbx_seq_one_letter_code
_entity_poly.pdbx_strand_id
1 'polypeptide(L)'
;MKSVRSFVLLTILTLLSAPVGIAQEKTTEQLGKVNFPVSCSPKAQEQFERGVAMLHSYWFTEGGKVFEVIVREEPSCVMAYWGLAVNLLGNSLVGPPPAKDAQKAWEVLDKAKGEAKTQRERDWIEALSAYYRDHDKVSVDDRLLAYTKAMEQLTQRYPDDFEAWTYYALTLQASAPKTDKTYSNQQKSAAILEKLYKQNPQHPGVSHYLIHAYDYPPLADKGIESARRYAGIAPAAPHARHMPSHIYSMVGLWEESIASNRSALQVQNDYYHATDFMVYAHLQLAQDAKAKALIDEIDKAGRDNLLQKENLANLGAYAALAVIPARYPLERGDWKGAAALPAVPTKRLMADSLVRFTRGLGMARSGDVFGAKREIEEIQVIQKALLKAKDSYWAARSEEQIQAVSAWIAFSEGSREQAVKLMRSAADGEDGSVKHVAMENRLYPMRELLAELLLETGQAAPALREFETALKENPNRYRALYGAARAAEAAGDQEKTASYFAKLVTLSKNADTDRPEIAQAKTFLAKK
;
A
#
# COMPACT_ATOMS: atom_id res chain seq x y z
N MET A 1 -9.81 -66.68 72.66
CA MET A 1 -10.14 -65.92 71.44
C MET A 1 -9.32 -64.67 71.48
N LYS A 2 -8.17 -64.63 70.71
CA LYS A 2 -7.21 -63.55 70.74
C LYS A 2 -7.40 -62.71 69.48
N SER A 3 -7.71 -61.42 69.63
CA SER A 3 -7.85 -60.41 68.56
C SER A 3 -6.46 -59.92 68.16
N VAL A 4 -6.13 -60.06 66.89
CA VAL A 4 -4.93 -59.51 66.29
C VAL A 4 -5.30 -58.14 65.61
N ARG A 5 -4.72 -57.05 66.10
CA ARG A 5 -4.80 -55.73 65.52
C ARG A 5 -3.64 -55.57 64.58
N SER A 6 -3.91 -55.46 63.25
CA SER A 6 -2.93 -55.08 62.24
C SER A 6 -2.79 -53.54 62.18
N PHE A 7 -1.58 -53.05 62.39
CA PHE A 7 -1.20 -51.65 62.13
C PHE A 7 -0.81 -51.52 60.66
N VAL A 8 -1.51 -50.69 59.96
CA VAL A 8 -1.13 -50.27 58.61
C VAL A 8 -0.30 -48.96 58.72
N LEU A 9 0.95 -49.06 58.39
CA LEU A 9 1.89 -47.87 58.29
C LEU A 9 1.61 -47.18 56.96
N LEU A 10 1.07 -45.97 57.00
CA LEU A 10 0.87 -45.14 55.83
C LEU A 10 2.10 -44.27 55.62
N THR A 11 2.96 -44.63 54.66
CA THR A 11 4.12 -43.84 54.23
C THR A 11 3.64 -42.74 53.30
N ILE A 12 3.66 -41.48 53.77
CA ILE A 12 3.36 -40.30 52.95
C ILE A 12 4.65 -39.95 52.17
N LEU A 13 4.59 -40.19 50.85
CA LEU A 13 5.63 -39.77 49.92
C LEU A 13 5.34 -38.33 49.52
N THR A 14 6.06 -37.37 50.10
CA THR A 14 6.04 -35.96 49.67
C THR A 14 6.81 -35.80 48.38
N LEU A 15 6.09 -35.70 47.26
CA LEU A 15 6.63 -35.25 45.97
C LEU A 15 6.92 -33.76 46.04
N LEU A 16 8.21 -33.39 46.11
CA LEU A 16 8.69 -32.06 45.88
C LEU A 16 8.53 -31.76 44.35
N SER A 17 7.47 -31.05 43.98
CA SER A 17 7.38 -30.43 42.66
C SER A 17 8.28 -29.22 42.57
N ALA A 18 9.43 -29.38 41.92
CA ALA A 18 10.25 -28.26 41.49
C ALA A 18 9.46 -27.47 40.44
N PRO A 19 9.41 -26.13 40.50
CA PRO A 19 8.81 -25.35 39.46
C PRO A 19 9.66 -25.49 38.17
N VAL A 20 9.08 -26.14 37.15
CA VAL A 20 9.63 -26.07 35.80
C VAL A 20 9.46 -24.63 35.34
N GLY A 21 10.52 -23.86 35.52
CA GLY A 21 10.66 -22.56 34.86
C GLY A 21 10.60 -22.80 33.36
N ILE A 22 9.46 -22.49 32.71
CA ILE A 22 9.39 -22.35 31.27
C ILE A 22 10.29 -21.16 30.96
N ALA A 23 11.55 -21.44 30.57
CA ALA A 23 12.38 -20.47 29.91
C ALA A 23 11.61 -20.07 28.64
N GLN A 24 11.03 -18.87 28.66
CA GLN A 24 10.50 -18.24 27.48
C GLN A 24 11.70 -18.09 26.54
N GLU A 25 11.85 -19.02 25.57
CA GLU A 25 12.77 -18.84 24.47
C GLU A 25 12.48 -17.46 23.89
N LYS A 26 13.42 -16.53 24.08
CA LYS A 26 13.45 -15.29 23.32
C LYS A 26 13.57 -15.73 21.86
N THR A 27 12.43 -15.81 21.16
CA THR A 27 12.45 -15.95 19.72
C THR A 27 13.30 -14.79 19.22
N THR A 28 14.46 -15.10 18.69
CA THR A 28 15.37 -14.11 18.12
C THR A 28 14.60 -13.38 17.03
N GLU A 29 14.46 -12.06 17.16
CA GLU A 29 13.79 -11.19 16.21
C GLU A 29 14.46 -11.34 14.83
N GLN A 30 13.79 -12.02 13.91
CA GLN A 30 14.32 -12.27 12.57
C GLN A 30 13.99 -11.09 11.67
N LEU A 31 15.03 -10.34 11.24
CA LEU A 31 14.95 -9.13 10.41
C LEU A 31 15.73 -9.23 9.08
N GLY A 32 16.28 -10.42 8.77
CA GLY A 32 17.22 -10.61 7.66
C GLY A 32 18.66 -10.30 8.04
N LYS A 33 19.52 -10.05 7.04
CA LYS A 33 20.97 -9.83 7.26
C LYS A 33 21.41 -8.53 6.60
N VAL A 34 21.81 -7.57 7.41
CA VAL A 34 22.44 -6.30 7.02
C VAL A 34 23.93 -6.35 7.39
N ASN A 35 24.77 -5.78 6.55
CA ASN A 35 26.18 -5.57 6.82
C ASN A 35 26.53 -4.12 6.44
N PHE A 36 26.54 -3.25 7.45
CA PHE A 36 26.80 -1.82 7.29
C PHE A 36 27.86 -1.37 8.31
N PRO A 37 29.17 -1.56 8.01
CA PRO A 37 30.24 -1.20 8.95
C PRO A 37 30.25 0.29 9.28
N VAL A 38 30.35 0.61 10.57
CA VAL A 38 30.44 1.97 11.10
C VAL A 38 31.53 2.10 12.16
N SER A 39 32.03 3.32 12.42
CA SER A 39 33.10 3.59 13.38
C SER A 39 32.57 3.67 14.82
N CYS A 40 31.84 2.65 15.26
CA CYS A 40 31.24 2.54 16.59
C CYS A 40 31.81 1.33 17.37
N SER A 41 31.48 1.20 18.64
CA SER A 41 31.83 -0.02 19.41
C SER A 41 31.12 -1.25 18.81
N PRO A 42 31.66 -2.48 19.06
CA PRO A 42 31.01 -3.70 18.57
C PRO A 42 29.54 -3.83 18.98
N LYS A 43 29.20 -3.40 20.21
CA LYS A 43 27.82 -3.40 20.71
C LYS A 43 26.92 -2.42 19.90
N ALA A 44 27.42 -1.22 19.64
CA ALA A 44 26.69 -0.22 18.87
C ALA A 44 26.58 -0.61 17.39
N GLN A 45 27.62 -1.25 16.82
CA GLN A 45 27.61 -1.81 15.47
C GLN A 45 26.47 -2.82 15.29
N GLU A 46 26.33 -3.79 16.20
CA GLU A 46 25.26 -4.80 16.15
C GLU A 46 23.86 -4.14 16.22
N GLN A 47 23.67 -3.21 17.16
CA GLN A 47 22.41 -2.48 17.27
C GLN A 47 22.14 -1.57 16.06
N PHE A 48 23.17 -0.97 15.48
CA PHE A 48 23.05 -0.15 14.29
C PHE A 48 22.54 -0.98 13.09
N GLU A 49 23.14 -2.13 12.81
CA GLU A 49 22.70 -3.03 11.74
C GLU A 49 21.26 -3.55 11.97
N ARG A 50 20.90 -3.84 13.23
CA ARG A 50 19.53 -4.17 13.61
C ARG A 50 18.58 -3.02 13.29
N GLY A 51 18.94 -1.78 13.65
CA GLY A 51 18.16 -0.59 13.33
C GLY A 51 18.02 -0.37 11.82
N VAL A 52 19.09 -0.57 11.04
CA VAL A 52 19.06 -0.48 9.57
C VAL A 52 18.16 -1.56 8.95
N ALA A 53 18.16 -2.78 9.47
CA ALA A 53 17.25 -3.83 9.02
C ALA A 53 15.76 -3.45 9.26
N MET A 54 15.48 -2.77 10.37
CA MET A 54 14.14 -2.21 10.64
C MET A 54 13.79 -1.06 9.68
N LEU A 55 14.75 -0.15 9.37
CA LEU A 55 14.54 0.89 8.34
C LEU A 55 14.21 0.28 6.99
N HIS A 56 14.96 -0.74 6.57
CA HIS A 56 14.70 -1.45 5.31
C HIS A 56 13.34 -2.15 5.27
N SER A 57 12.81 -2.51 6.44
CA SER A 57 11.48 -3.11 6.57
C SER A 57 10.38 -2.09 6.94
N TYR A 58 10.66 -0.79 6.85
CA TYR A 58 9.77 0.31 7.20
C TYR A 58 9.15 0.19 8.60
N TRP A 59 9.87 -0.46 9.52
CA TRP A 59 9.47 -0.55 10.92
C TRP A 59 10.05 0.63 11.72
N PHE A 60 9.66 1.83 11.30
CA PHE A 60 10.21 3.10 11.78
C PHE A 60 10.03 3.31 13.29
N THR A 61 8.90 2.87 13.86
CA THR A 61 8.62 3.03 15.30
C THR A 61 9.65 2.31 16.15
N GLU A 62 10.03 1.10 15.79
CA GLU A 62 11.03 0.31 16.54
C GLU A 62 12.46 0.70 16.14
N GLY A 63 12.71 0.94 14.85
CA GLY A 63 14.02 1.41 14.38
C GLY A 63 14.45 2.72 15.03
N GLY A 64 13.54 3.69 15.16
CA GLY A 64 13.83 4.95 15.87
C GLY A 64 14.29 4.74 17.30
N LYS A 65 13.62 3.86 18.08
CA LYS A 65 14.02 3.53 19.46
C LYS A 65 15.43 2.94 19.53
N VAL A 66 15.78 2.10 18.55
CA VAL A 66 17.14 1.50 18.50
C VAL A 66 18.20 2.60 18.32
N PHE A 67 18.01 3.50 17.36
CA PHE A 67 18.98 4.59 17.13
C PHE A 67 19.03 5.57 18.30
N GLU A 68 17.91 5.89 18.95
CA GLU A 68 17.86 6.72 20.16
C GLU A 68 18.66 6.10 21.31
N VAL A 69 18.60 4.79 21.48
CA VAL A 69 19.41 4.07 22.47
C VAL A 69 20.90 4.19 22.16
N ILE A 70 21.30 3.98 20.90
CA ILE A 70 22.72 4.09 20.51
C ILE A 70 23.22 5.53 20.75
N VAL A 71 22.49 6.55 20.33
CA VAL A 71 22.86 7.96 20.54
C VAL A 71 23.01 8.30 22.03
N ARG A 72 22.17 7.74 22.88
CA ARG A 72 22.24 7.95 24.33
C ARG A 72 23.45 7.23 24.98
N GLU A 73 23.68 5.97 24.60
CA GLU A 73 24.76 5.13 25.21
C GLU A 73 26.13 5.41 24.62
N GLU A 74 26.23 5.73 23.33
CA GLU A 74 27.46 6.03 22.60
C GLU A 74 27.26 7.25 21.67
N PRO A 75 27.26 8.48 22.21
CA PRO A 75 27.05 9.70 21.40
C PRO A 75 28.08 9.89 20.29
N SER A 76 29.24 9.27 20.39
CA SER A 76 30.32 9.29 19.38
C SER A 76 30.06 8.36 18.17
N CYS A 77 28.99 7.55 18.20
CA CYS A 77 28.54 6.74 17.08
C CYS A 77 27.72 7.60 16.13
N VAL A 78 28.37 8.39 15.29
CA VAL A 78 27.74 9.41 14.45
C VAL A 78 26.74 8.84 13.44
N MET A 79 26.95 7.61 12.99
CA MET A 79 26.02 6.97 12.05
C MET A 79 24.66 6.63 12.70
N ALA A 80 24.56 6.59 14.03
CA ALA A 80 23.26 6.48 14.69
C ALA A 80 22.39 7.75 14.49
N TYR A 81 22.99 8.93 14.39
CA TYR A 81 22.25 10.16 14.03
C TYR A 81 21.79 10.12 12.57
N TRP A 82 22.60 9.58 11.65
CA TRP A 82 22.17 9.29 10.29
C TRP A 82 20.95 8.34 10.29
N GLY A 83 20.99 7.26 11.07
CA GLY A 83 19.87 6.33 11.24
C GLY A 83 18.60 7.03 11.76
N LEU A 84 18.72 7.93 12.74
CA LEU A 84 17.60 8.76 13.21
C LEU A 84 17.05 9.67 12.12
N ALA A 85 17.92 10.28 11.30
CA ALA A 85 17.47 11.16 10.22
C ALA A 85 16.75 10.37 9.11
N VAL A 86 17.22 9.16 8.75
CA VAL A 86 16.49 8.25 7.84
C VAL A 86 15.14 7.83 8.45
N ASN A 87 15.12 7.55 9.74
CA ASN A 87 13.88 7.20 10.44
C ASN A 87 12.85 8.36 10.41
N LEU A 88 13.32 9.60 10.57
CA LEU A 88 12.49 10.82 10.47
C LEU A 88 12.02 11.10 9.04
N LEU A 89 12.79 10.68 8.01
CA LEU A 89 12.35 10.71 6.62
C LEU A 89 11.14 9.82 6.40
N GLY A 90 11.12 8.67 7.06
CA GLY A 90 10.06 7.68 6.91
C GLY A 90 10.04 7.06 5.50
N ASN A 91 8.85 6.76 5.00
CA ASN A 91 8.69 6.19 3.65
C ASN A 91 8.75 7.27 2.57
N SER A 92 9.90 7.45 1.97
CA SER A 92 10.14 8.43 0.89
C SER A 92 9.31 8.20 -0.38
N LEU A 93 8.74 7.01 -0.56
CA LEU A 93 7.86 6.69 -1.69
C LEU A 93 6.45 7.27 -1.51
N VAL A 94 6.03 7.50 -0.25
CA VAL A 94 4.69 7.98 0.09
C VAL A 94 4.60 9.51 0.11
N GLY A 95 5.65 10.18 0.57
CA GLY A 95 5.66 11.64 0.64
C GLY A 95 6.72 12.19 1.61
N PRO A 96 6.77 13.51 1.78
CA PRO A 96 7.73 14.14 2.66
C PRO A 96 7.39 13.92 4.15
N PRO A 97 8.40 13.96 5.03
CA PRO A 97 8.17 14.01 6.47
C PRO A 97 7.48 15.33 6.87
N PRO A 98 6.82 15.36 8.03
CA PRO A 98 6.35 16.60 8.62
C PRO A 98 7.47 17.64 8.77
N ALA A 99 7.16 18.94 8.62
CA ALA A 99 8.18 20.00 8.64
C ALA A 99 9.04 19.99 9.92
N LYS A 100 8.43 19.71 11.10
CA LYS A 100 9.15 19.57 12.37
C LYS A 100 10.16 18.42 12.36
N ASP A 101 9.83 17.31 11.70
CA ASP A 101 10.69 16.13 11.60
C ASP A 101 11.82 16.37 10.60
N ALA A 102 11.53 17.09 9.49
CA ALA A 102 12.55 17.53 8.55
C ALA A 102 13.58 18.48 9.20
N GLN A 103 13.13 19.44 10.00
CA GLN A 103 14.00 20.35 10.76
C GLN A 103 14.87 19.56 11.75
N LYS A 104 14.26 18.66 12.54
CA LYS A 104 14.99 17.81 13.49
C LYS A 104 16.05 16.94 12.78
N ALA A 105 15.70 16.35 11.64
CA ALA A 105 16.62 15.54 10.86
C ALA A 105 17.82 16.35 10.36
N TRP A 106 17.57 17.57 9.86
CA TRP A 106 18.63 18.49 9.44
C TRP A 106 19.60 18.79 10.60
N GLU A 107 19.09 19.14 11.78
CA GLU A 107 19.89 19.47 12.97
C GLU A 107 20.77 18.30 13.42
N VAL A 108 20.22 17.07 13.45
CA VAL A 108 21.00 15.90 13.86
C VAL A 108 22.07 15.52 12.84
N LEU A 109 21.81 15.72 11.54
CA LEU A 109 22.81 15.47 10.48
C LEU A 109 23.94 16.50 10.49
N ASP A 110 23.62 17.78 10.70
CA ASP A 110 24.63 18.84 10.78
C ASP A 110 25.61 18.59 11.94
N LYS A 111 25.08 18.22 13.11
CA LYS A 111 25.90 17.79 14.23
C LYS A 111 26.77 16.58 13.89
N ALA A 112 26.18 15.52 13.34
CA ALA A 112 26.87 14.27 13.03
C ALA A 112 28.02 14.48 12.03
N LYS A 113 27.83 15.35 11.04
CA LYS A 113 28.84 15.64 10.01
C LYS A 113 30.14 16.16 10.58
N GLY A 114 30.09 17.05 11.58
CA GLY A 114 31.26 17.62 12.23
C GLY A 114 32.05 16.60 13.05
N GLU A 115 31.42 15.52 13.50
CA GLU A 115 32.01 14.51 14.41
C GLU A 115 32.36 13.18 13.68
N ALA A 116 32.11 13.06 12.37
CA ALA A 116 32.33 11.82 11.63
C ALA A 116 33.82 11.45 11.52
N LYS A 117 34.15 10.22 11.91
CA LYS A 117 35.52 9.73 12.02
C LYS A 117 36.14 9.37 10.68
N THR A 118 35.34 8.86 9.73
CA THR A 118 35.82 8.43 8.41
C THR A 118 35.25 9.29 7.28
N GLN A 119 35.93 9.30 6.13
CA GLN A 119 35.41 9.99 4.95
C GLN A 119 34.13 9.33 4.45
N ARG A 120 34.03 8.01 4.51
CA ARG A 120 32.84 7.27 4.12
C ARG A 120 31.61 7.69 4.95
N GLU A 121 31.73 7.81 6.27
CA GLU A 121 30.63 8.27 7.13
C GLU A 121 30.22 9.72 6.82
N ARG A 122 31.19 10.61 6.58
CA ARG A 122 30.92 11.99 6.14
C ARG A 122 30.11 12.01 4.84
N ASP A 123 30.49 11.17 3.89
CA ASP A 123 29.85 11.12 2.57
C ASP A 123 28.41 10.55 2.66
N TRP A 124 28.18 9.57 3.52
CA TRP A 124 26.84 9.05 3.82
C TRP A 124 25.93 10.11 4.46
N ILE A 125 26.45 10.84 5.44
CA ILE A 125 25.73 11.93 6.12
C ILE A 125 25.44 13.06 5.11
N GLU A 126 26.41 13.44 4.28
CA GLU A 126 26.23 14.49 3.26
C GLU A 126 25.20 14.07 2.20
N ALA A 127 25.19 12.80 1.79
CA ALA A 127 24.22 12.30 0.82
C ALA A 127 22.77 12.47 1.33
N LEU A 128 22.50 12.09 2.58
CA LEU A 128 21.19 12.30 3.18
C LEU A 128 20.89 13.79 3.44
N SER A 129 21.92 14.58 3.81
CA SER A 129 21.80 16.02 4.01
C SER A 129 21.34 16.76 2.75
N ALA A 130 21.62 16.22 1.56
CA ALA A 130 21.16 16.79 0.30
C ALA A 130 19.62 16.79 0.20
N TYR A 131 18.92 15.85 0.85
CA TYR A 131 17.47 15.87 0.93
C TYR A 131 16.94 16.95 1.87
N TYR A 132 17.62 17.18 2.99
CA TYR A 132 17.12 18.08 4.05
C TYR A 132 17.54 19.53 3.89
N ARG A 133 18.55 19.80 3.05
CA ARG A 133 19.01 21.16 2.80
C ARG A 133 17.90 22.02 2.21
N ASP A 134 17.66 23.19 2.84
CA ASP A 134 16.61 24.12 2.43
C ASP A 134 15.23 23.46 2.31
N HIS A 135 14.93 22.50 3.21
CA HIS A 135 13.71 21.69 3.17
C HIS A 135 12.41 22.48 3.22
N ASP A 136 12.45 23.74 3.68
CA ASP A 136 11.34 24.68 3.75
C ASP A 136 11.17 25.52 2.47
N LYS A 137 12.16 25.54 1.56
CA LYS A 137 12.21 26.36 0.34
C LYS A 137 12.17 25.55 -0.93
N VAL A 138 12.85 24.40 -0.93
CA VAL A 138 13.02 23.53 -2.12
C VAL A 138 11.87 22.52 -2.20
N SER A 139 11.37 22.26 -3.41
CA SER A 139 10.30 21.28 -3.62
C SER A 139 10.72 19.86 -3.20
N VAL A 140 9.76 19.03 -2.83
CA VAL A 140 10.02 17.60 -2.47
C VAL A 140 10.68 16.85 -3.61
N ASP A 141 10.24 17.07 -4.84
CA ASP A 141 10.78 16.41 -6.03
C ASP A 141 12.24 16.80 -6.26
N ASP A 142 12.57 18.08 -6.15
CA ASP A 142 13.97 18.54 -6.30
C ASP A 142 14.87 18.00 -5.19
N ARG A 143 14.38 17.89 -3.95
CA ARG A 143 15.11 17.30 -2.82
C ARG A 143 15.35 15.80 -3.03
N LEU A 144 14.36 15.07 -3.53
CA LEU A 144 14.51 13.66 -3.90
C LEU A 144 15.53 13.47 -5.03
N LEU A 145 15.51 14.34 -6.06
CA LEU A 145 16.49 14.32 -7.13
C LEU A 145 17.92 14.63 -6.61
N ALA A 146 18.06 15.60 -5.71
CA ALA A 146 19.35 15.92 -5.09
C ALA A 146 19.90 14.74 -4.28
N TYR A 147 19.03 14.09 -3.48
CA TYR A 147 19.41 12.90 -2.72
C TYR A 147 19.78 11.74 -3.64
N THR A 148 19.00 11.47 -4.67
CA THR A 148 19.30 10.42 -5.67
C THR A 148 20.65 10.63 -6.33
N LYS A 149 20.97 11.89 -6.74
CA LYS A 149 22.27 12.24 -7.31
C LYS A 149 23.43 12.06 -6.31
N ALA A 150 23.21 12.44 -5.05
CA ALA A 150 24.20 12.25 -4.00
C ALA A 150 24.46 10.75 -3.72
N MET A 151 23.42 9.92 -3.70
CA MET A 151 23.56 8.47 -3.59
C MET A 151 24.26 7.85 -4.80
N GLU A 152 23.99 8.31 -6.02
CA GLU A 152 24.74 7.87 -7.21
C GLU A 152 26.22 8.19 -7.09
N GLN A 153 26.59 9.38 -6.65
CA GLN A 153 27.98 9.74 -6.41
C GLN A 153 28.64 8.88 -5.31
N LEU A 154 27.87 8.53 -4.27
CA LEU A 154 28.33 7.64 -3.21
C LEU A 154 28.67 6.25 -3.78
N THR A 155 27.81 5.67 -4.62
CA THR A 155 28.10 4.36 -5.25
C THR A 155 29.30 4.40 -6.18
N GLN A 156 29.56 5.53 -6.85
CA GLN A 156 30.74 5.71 -7.70
C GLN A 156 32.03 5.79 -6.87
N ARG A 157 31.98 6.43 -5.69
CA ARG A 157 33.12 6.56 -4.79
C ARG A 157 33.38 5.26 -4.01
N TYR A 158 32.33 4.52 -3.67
CA TYR A 158 32.39 3.26 -2.91
C TYR A 158 31.67 2.16 -3.68
N PRO A 159 32.26 1.62 -4.78
CA PRO A 159 31.58 0.68 -5.66
C PRO A 159 31.26 -0.66 -4.99
N ASP A 160 31.96 -1.01 -3.93
CA ASP A 160 31.76 -2.25 -3.16
C ASP A 160 30.82 -2.05 -1.95
N ASP A 161 30.32 -0.83 -1.73
CA ASP A 161 29.39 -0.55 -0.63
C ASP A 161 27.98 -1.02 -0.99
N PHE A 162 27.60 -2.17 -0.46
CA PHE A 162 26.33 -2.83 -0.71
C PHE A 162 25.14 -1.95 -0.33
N GLU A 163 25.22 -1.28 0.82
CA GLU A 163 24.14 -0.42 1.31
C GLU A 163 23.99 0.84 0.45
N ALA A 164 25.10 1.40 -0.06
CA ALA A 164 25.04 2.55 -0.96
C ALA A 164 24.23 2.23 -2.24
N TRP A 165 24.45 1.06 -2.82
CA TRP A 165 23.67 0.60 -3.95
C TRP A 165 22.20 0.32 -3.60
N THR A 166 21.94 -0.22 -2.41
CA THR A 166 20.58 -0.52 -1.93
C THR A 166 19.77 0.78 -1.73
N TYR A 167 20.36 1.79 -1.08
CA TYR A 167 19.70 3.11 -0.91
C TYR A 167 19.61 3.89 -2.22
N TYR A 168 20.61 3.80 -3.11
CA TYR A 168 20.52 4.40 -4.44
C TYR A 168 19.34 3.83 -5.23
N ALA A 169 19.16 2.51 -5.20
CA ALA A 169 18.01 1.88 -5.85
C ALA A 169 16.67 2.35 -5.26
N LEU A 170 16.57 2.57 -3.94
CA LEU A 170 15.39 3.14 -3.30
C LEU A 170 15.15 4.59 -3.74
N THR A 171 16.19 5.43 -3.76
CA THR A 171 16.06 6.84 -4.15
C THR A 171 15.68 7.02 -5.62
N LEU A 172 16.12 6.12 -6.53
CA LEU A 172 15.66 6.09 -7.92
C LEU A 172 14.15 5.91 -8.01
N GLN A 173 13.56 5.03 -7.20
CA GLN A 173 12.11 4.83 -7.17
C GLN A 173 11.38 6.04 -6.58
N ALA A 174 11.92 6.60 -5.49
CA ALA A 174 11.32 7.75 -4.82
C ALA A 174 11.31 9.00 -5.71
N SER A 175 12.35 9.22 -6.52
CA SER A 175 12.48 10.34 -7.45
C SER A 175 11.86 10.10 -8.82
N ALA A 176 11.22 8.94 -9.06
CA ALA A 176 10.61 8.62 -10.35
C ALA A 176 9.42 9.55 -10.65
N PRO A 177 9.37 10.20 -11.82
CA PRO A 177 8.22 11.00 -12.21
C PRO A 177 6.95 10.14 -12.26
N LYS A 178 5.87 10.61 -11.63
CA LYS A 178 4.59 9.87 -11.58
C LYS A 178 3.91 9.74 -12.95
N THR A 179 4.37 10.48 -13.94
CA THR A 179 3.91 10.45 -15.34
C THR A 179 4.81 9.61 -16.26
N ASP A 180 5.94 9.09 -15.76
CA ASP A 180 6.81 8.22 -16.57
C ASP A 180 6.23 6.80 -16.68
N LYS A 181 5.51 6.54 -17.75
CA LYS A 181 4.95 5.22 -18.08
C LYS A 181 5.98 4.28 -18.74
N THR A 182 7.23 4.72 -18.92
CA THR A 182 8.33 3.82 -19.31
C THR A 182 8.92 3.11 -18.10
N TYR A 183 8.65 3.61 -16.90
CA TYR A 183 9.17 3.07 -15.64
C TYR A 183 10.71 2.99 -15.61
N SER A 184 11.38 3.97 -16.22
CA SER A 184 12.84 3.92 -16.42
C SER A 184 13.61 3.84 -15.11
N ASN A 185 13.23 4.63 -14.10
CA ASN A 185 13.87 4.61 -12.79
C ASN A 185 13.58 3.28 -12.04
N GLN A 186 12.36 2.77 -12.12
CA GLN A 186 11.97 1.51 -11.51
C GLN A 186 12.74 0.34 -12.12
N GLN A 187 12.89 0.31 -13.44
CA GLN A 187 13.66 -0.72 -14.13
C GLN A 187 15.16 -0.63 -13.81
N LYS A 188 15.73 0.60 -13.74
CA LYS A 188 17.14 0.80 -13.32
C LYS A 188 17.34 0.32 -11.88
N SER A 189 16.43 0.68 -10.99
CA SER A 189 16.44 0.22 -9.60
C SER A 189 16.36 -1.30 -9.49
N ALA A 190 15.42 -1.93 -10.20
CA ALA A 190 15.27 -3.38 -10.20
C ALA A 190 16.53 -4.10 -10.68
N ALA A 191 17.18 -3.62 -11.75
CA ALA A 191 18.42 -4.21 -12.26
C ALA A 191 19.57 -4.15 -11.24
N ILE A 192 19.66 -3.07 -10.46
CA ILE A 192 20.61 -2.96 -9.34
C ILE A 192 20.27 -3.98 -8.26
N LEU A 193 19.02 -4.01 -7.81
CA LEU A 193 18.57 -4.86 -6.72
C LEU A 193 18.65 -6.36 -7.06
N GLU A 194 18.36 -6.76 -8.30
CA GLU A 194 18.53 -8.14 -8.75
C GLU A 194 20.00 -8.61 -8.70
N LYS A 195 20.93 -7.70 -9.00
CA LYS A 195 22.37 -7.98 -8.84
C LYS A 195 22.75 -8.15 -7.37
N LEU A 196 22.25 -7.27 -6.49
CA LEU A 196 22.48 -7.34 -5.05
C LEU A 196 21.84 -8.57 -4.42
N TYR A 197 20.66 -8.96 -4.90
CA TYR A 197 19.96 -10.16 -4.43
C TYR A 197 20.81 -11.43 -4.59
N LYS A 198 21.53 -11.56 -5.71
CA LYS A 198 22.46 -12.68 -5.94
C LYS A 198 23.62 -12.73 -4.94
N GLN A 199 24.02 -11.58 -4.41
CA GLN A 199 25.12 -11.47 -3.43
C GLN A 199 24.63 -11.74 -1.99
N ASN A 200 23.47 -11.17 -1.61
CA ASN A 200 22.86 -11.37 -0.30
C ASN A 200 21.34 -11.55 -0.41
N PRO A 201 20.85 -12.77 -0.63
CA PRO A 201 19.41 -13.05 -0.74
C PRO A 201 18.64 -12.91 0.58
N GLN A 202 19.34 -12.74 1.71
CA GLN A 202 18.75 -12.53 3.03
C GLN A 202 18.68 -11.05 3.43
N HIS A 203 19.04 -10.12 2.52
CA HIS A 203 18.98 -8.71 2.81
C HIS A 203 17.53 -8.18 2.72
N PRO A 204 16.96 -7.61 3.80
CA PRO A 204 15.55 -7.22 3.82
C PRO A 204 15.22 -6.12 2.80
N GLY A 205 16.08 -5.09 2.70
CA GLY A 205 15.88 -3.96 1.79
C GLY A 205 15.87 -4.37 0.31
N VAL A 206 16.71 -5.32 -0.07
CA VAL A 206 16.79 -5.76 -1.48
C VAL A 206 15.47 -6.40 -1.94
N SER A 207 14.93 -7.35 -1.18
CA SER A 207 13.66 -8.00 -1.52
C SER A 207 12.49 -7.02 -1.43
N HIS A 208 12.47 -6.15 -0.42
CA HIS A 208 11.46 -5.13 -0.23
C HIS A 208 11.40 -4.16 -1.42
N TYR A 209 12.55 -3.59 -1.77
CA TYR A 209 12.61 -2.58 -2.82
C TYR A 209 12.42 -3.17 -4.22
N LEU A 210 12.69 -4.46 -4.44
CA LEU A 210 12.30 -5.17 -5.65
C LEU A 210 10.78 -5.25 -5.78
N ILE A 211 10.05 -5.51 -4.70
CA ILE A 211 8.58 -5.48 -4.72
C ILE A 211 8.12 -4.10 -5.16
N HIS A 212 8.61 -3.02 -4.56
CA HIS A 212 8.23 -1.66 -4.94
C HIS A 212 8.61 -1.31 -6.39
N ALA A 213 9.78 -1.78 -6.88
CA ALA A 213 10.20 -1.55 -8.26
C ALA A 213 9.27 -2.23 -9.28
N TYR A 214 8.64 -3.33 -8.89
CA TYR A 214 7.74 -4.12 -9.73
C TYR A 214 6.25 -3.93 -9.42
N ASP A 215 5.87 -3.10 -8.44
CA ASP A 215 4.47 -2.79 -8.09
C ASP A 215 3.79 -1.86 -9.13
N TYR A 216 3.90 -2.27 -10.40
CA TYR A 216 3.30 -1.60 -11.55
C TYR A 216 2.78 -2.66 -12.54
N PRO A 217 1.58 -2.47 -13.16
CA PRO A 217 0.94 -3.50 -13.96
C PRO A 217 1.86 -4.18 -14.99
N PRO A 218 2.63 -3.46 -15.83
CA PRO A 218 3.46 -4.13 -16.83
C PRO A 218 4.74 -4.80 -16.28
N LEU A 219 5.03 -4.62 -14.99
CA LEU A 219 6.24 -5.15 -14.33
C LEU A 219 5.92 -6.20 -13.25
N ALA A 220 4.67 -6.30 -12.82
CA ALA A 220 4.28 -7.03 -11.62
C ALA A 220 4.63 -8.52 -11.64
N ASP A 221 4.53 -9.17 -12.80
CA ASP A 221 4.89 -10.59 -12.94
C ASP A 221 6.35 -10.88 -12.54
N LYS A 222 7.26 -9.93 -12.76
CA LYS A 222 8.67 -10.04 -12.35
C LYS A 222 8.85 -9.98 -10.83
N GLY A 223 7.90 -9.39 -10.11
CA GLY A 223 7.92 -9.24 -8.66
C GLY A 223 7.51 -10.47 -7.86
N ILE A 224 6.89 -11.49 -8.50
CA ILE A 224 6.30 -12.66 -7.82
C ILE A 224 7.33 -13.41 -6.96
N GLU A 225 8.55 -13.57 -7.44
CA GLU A 225 9.60 -14.28 -6.70
C GLU A 225 10.01 -13.52 -5.43
N SER A 226 10.23 -12.21 -5.53
CA SER A 226 10.55 -11.36 -4.38
C SER A 226 9.41 -11.30 -3.37
N ALA A 227 8.16 -11.24 -3.85
CA ALA A 227 6.97 -11.30 -3.01
C ALA A 227 6.91 -12.60 -2.19
N ARG A 228 7.15 -13.75 -2.80
CA ARG A 228 7.12 -15.05 -2.11
C ARG A 228 8.18 -15.22 -1.03
N ARG A 229 9.28 -14.47 -1.09
CA ARG A 229 10.44 -14.65 -0.20
C ARG A 229 10.50 -13.64 0.93
N TYR A 230 10.04 -12.41 0.72
CA TYR A 230 10.31 -11.30 1.64
C TYR A 230 9.75 -11.51 3.04
N ALA A 231 8.53 -12.00 3.17
CA ALA A 231 7.94 -12.30 4.48
C ALA A 231 8.75 -13.32 5.32
N GLY A 232 9.46 -14.24 4.66
CA GLY A 232 10.35 -15.20 5.30
C GLY A 232 11.72 -14.62 5.69
N ILE A 233 12.15 -13.51 5.06
CA ILE A 233 13.42 -12.84 5.37
C ILE A 233 13.30 -12.03 6.66
N ALA A 234 12.25 -11.22 6.80
CA ALA A 234 12.03 -10.33 7.95
C ALA A 234 10.65 -10.54 8.62
N PRO A 235 10.32 -11.76 9.08
CA PRO A 235 8.99 -12.08 9.61
C PRO A 235 8.62 -11.33 10.90
N ALA A 236 9.58 -10.71 11.58
CA ALA A 236 9.30 -9.88 12.74
C ALA A 236 8.67 -8.52 12.36
N ALA A 237 8.93 -8.01 11.17
CA ALA A 237 8.42 -6.72 10.72
C ALA A 237 7.01 -6.88 10.09
N PRO A 238 5.98 -6.15 10.58
CA PRO A 238 4.62 -6.23 10.04
C PRO A 238 4.57 -5.90 8.54
N HIS A 239 5.31 -4.87 8.12
CA HIS A 239 5.37 -4.43 6.74
C HIS A 239 5.98 -5.49 5.80
N ALA A 240 6.99 -6.25 6.26
CA ALA A 240 7.57 -7.32 5.46
C ALA A 240 6.56 -8.45 5.15
N ARG A 241 5.64 -8.71 6.08
CA ARG A 241 4.55 -9.67 5.89
C ARG A 241 3.44 -9.15 4.97
N HIS A 242 3.22 -7.83 4.95
CA HIS A 242 2.24 -7.16 4.10
C HIS A 242 2.71 -7.01 2.65
N MET A 243 3.98 -6.65 2.43
CA MET A 243 4.51 -6.26 1.11
C MET A 243 4.29 -7.24 -0.04
N PRO A 244 4.30 -8.58 0.16
CA PRO A 244 3.96 -9.51 -0.91
C PRO A 244 2.60 -9.24 -1.56
N SER A 245 1.63 -8.72 -0.79
CA SER A 245 0.29 -8.45 -1.27
C SER A 245 0.23 -7.35 -2.34
N HIS A 246 1.20 -6.44 -2.40
CA HIS A 246 1.31 -5.45 -3.48
C HIS A 246 1.41 -6.13 -4.84
N ILE A 247 2.31 -7.10 -4.97
CA ILE A 247 2.46 -7.88 -6.21
C ILE A 247 1.26 -8.80 -6.43
N TYR A 248 0.80 -9.51 -5.40
CA TYR A 248 -0.34 -10.42 -5.53
C TYR A 248 -1.61 -9.70 -6.01
N SER A 249 -1.88 -8.50 -5.50
CA SER A 249 -3.00 -7.68 -5.98
C SER A 249 -2.80 -7.22 -7.42
N MET A 250 -1.59 -6.82 -7.81
CA MET A 250 -1.30 -6.40 -9.19
C MET A 250 -1.50 -7.53 -10.22
N VAL A 251 -1.26 -8.78 -9.84
CA VAL A 251 -1.43 -9.95 -10.72
C VAL A 251 -2.74 -10.71 -10.48
N GLY A 252 -3.60 -10.22 -9.59
CA GLY A 252 -4.92 -10.79 -9.31
C GLY A 252 -4.89 -12.11 -8.52
N LEU A 253 -3.86 -12.33 -7.69
CA LEU A 253 -3.71 -13.46 -6.75
C LEU A 253 -4.32 -13.08 -5.39
N TRP A 254 -5.66 -13.04 -5.33
CA TRP A 254 -6.40 -12.47 -4.20
C TRP A 254 -6.30 -13.31 -2.91
N GLU A 255 -6.28 -14.64 -3.02
CA GLU A 255 -6.15 -15.52 -1.85
C GLU A 255 -4.78 -15.36 -1.19
N GLU A 256 -3.71 -15.22 -1.99
CA GLU A 256 -2.34 -14.94 -1.51
C GLU A 256 -2.23 -13.52 -0.90
N SER A 257 -2.90 -12.53 -1.50
CA SER A 257 -2.97 -11.17 -0.94
C SER A 257 -3.63 -11.20 0.46
N ILE A 258 -4.75 -11.91 0.63
CA ILE A 258 -5.41 -12.08 1.93
C ILE A 258 -4.49 -12.78 2.93
N ALA A 259 -3.82 -13.86 2.54
CA ALA A 259 -2.93 -14.61 3.44
C ALA A 259 -1.76 -13.75 3.93
N SER A 260 -1.13 -12.98 3.03
CA SER A 260 -0.05 -12.05 3.33
C SER A 260 -0.47 -11.01 4.36
N ASN A 261 -1.58 -10.31 4.11
CA ASN A 261 -2.08 -9.26 4.98
C ASN A 261 -2.58 -9.80 6.34
N ARG A 262 -3.25 -10.95 6.35
CA ARG A 262 -3.63 -11.62 7.61
C ARG A 262 -2.41 -11.94 8.46
N SER A 263 -1.31 -12.38 7.84
CA SER A 263 -0.03 -12.60 8.53
C SER A 263 0.54 -11.31 9.13
N ALA A 264 0.43 -10.17 8.43
CA ALA A 264 0.86 -8.88 8.95
C ALA A 264 0.03 -8.46 10.19
N LEU A 265 -1.29 -8.64 10.14
CA LEU A 265 -2.19 -8.32 11.27
C LEU A 265 -1.95 -9.19 12.51
N GLN A 266 -1.34 -10.37 12.38
CA GLN A 266 -0.92 -11.18 13.54
C GLN A 266 0.23 -10.54 14.34
N VAL A 267 1.04 -9.68 13.69
CA VAL A 267 2.15 -8.96 14.33
C VAL A 267 1.72 -7.56 14.77
N GLN A 268 0.89 -6.89 13.97
CA GLN A 268 0.36 -5.56 14.25
C GLN A 268 -1.12 -5.51 13.86
N ASN A 269 -2.01 -5.63 14.85
CA ASN A 269 -3.45 -5.74 14.64
C ASN A 269 -4.13 -4.44 14.15
N ASP A 270 -3.52 -3.28 14.36
CA ASP A 270 -3.98 -1.96 13.92
C ASP A 270 -3.34 -1.50 12.59
N TYR A 271 -2.87 -2.45 11.78
CA TYR A 271 -2.26 -2.16 10.49
C TYR A 271 -3.33 -1.97 9.40
N TYR A 272 -4.02 -0.81 9.42
CA TYR A 272 -5.16 -0.49 8.55
C TYR A 272 -4.85 -0.60 7.05
N HIS A 273 -3.63 -0.31 6.64
CA HIS A 273 -3.21 -0.47 5.24
C HIS A 273 -3.31 -1.93 4.79
N ALA A 274 -2.88 -2.88 5.61
CA ALA A 274 -3.07 -4.31 5.34
C ALA A 274 -4.55 -4.72 5.31
N THR A 275 -5.37 -4.09 6.17
CA THR A 275 -6.81 -4.35 6.20
C THR A 275 -7.51 -3.87 4.92
N ASP A 276 -7.09 -2.72 4.32
CA ASP A 276 -7.62 -2.26 3.02
C ASP A 276 -7.39 -3.31 1.92
N PHE A 277 -6.16 -3.85 1.84
CA PHE A 277 -5.85 -4.93 0.89
C PHE A 277 -6.72 -6.17 1.09
N MET A 278 -6.97 -6.56 2.35
CA MET A 278 -7.83 -7.71 2.64
C MET A 278 -9.29 -7.46 2.25
N VAL A 279 -9.83 -6.29 2.57
CA VAL A 279 -11.20 -5.90 2.20
C VAL A 279 -11.35 -5.92 0.68
N TYR A 280 -10.41 -5.30 -0.03
CA TYR A 280 -10.44 -5.30 -1.49
C TYR A 280 -10.35 -6.71 -2.08
N ALA A 281 -9.40 -7.53 -1.64
CA ALA A 281 -9.24 -8.89 -2.14
C ALA A 281 -10.46 -9.78 -1.84
N HIS A 282 -11.07 -9.67 -0.65
CA HIS A 282 -12.33 -10.37 -0.35
C HIS A 282 -13.46 -9.94 -1.32
N LEU A 283 -13.57 -8.64 -1.62
CA LEU A 283 -14.58 -8.15 -2.57
C LEU A 283 -14.35 -8.65 -3.99
N GLN A 284 -13.06 -8.82 -4.42
CA GLN A 284 -12.75 -9.41 -5.72
C GLN A 284 -13.09 -10.91 -5.78
N LEU A 285 -13.06 -11.62 -4.66
CA LEU A 285 -13.48 -13.02 -4.56
C LEU A 285 -15.00 -13.17 -4.30
N ALA A 286 -15.76 -12.08 -4.32
CA ALA A 286 -17.17 -12.04 -3.93
C ALA A 286 -17.42 -12.59 -2.50
N GLN A 287 -16.47 -12.39 -1.59
CA GLN A 287 -16.56 -12.75 -0.18
C GLN A 287 -17.02 -11.54 0.63
N ASP A 288 -18.24 -11.09 0.36
CA ASP A 288 -18.80 -9.84 0.89
C ASP A 288 -19.01 -9.86 2.41
N ALA A 289 -19.42 -11.01 2.96
CA ALA A 289 -19.60 -11.14 4.40
C ALA A 289 -18.26 -11.01 5.16
N LYS A 290 -17.18 -11.60 4.62
CA LYS A 290 -15.83 -11.46 5.20
C LYS A 290 -15.30 -10.02 5.08
N ALA A 291 -15.52 -9.35 3.94
CA ALA A 291 -15.17 -7.95 3.77
C ALA A 291 -15.93 -7.07 4.78
N LYS A 292 -17.25 -7.31 4.93
CA LYS A 292 -18.08 -6.56 5.88
C LYS A 292 -17.64 -6.75 7.33
N ALA A 293 -17.25 -7.97 7.72
CA ALA A 293 -16.74 -8.24 9.07
C ALA A 293 -15.51 -7.39 9.41
N LEU A 294 -14.56 -7.25 8.49
CA LEU A 294 -13.38 -6.38 8.66
C LEU A 294 -13.75 -4.90 8.78
N ILE A 295 -14.75 -4.44 8.00
CA ILE A 295 -15.25 -3.07 8.07
C ILE A 295 -15.87 -2.83 9.45
N ASP A 296 -16.70 -3.75 9.94
CA ASP A 296 -17.37 -3.66 11.24
C ASP A 296 -16.37 -3.66 12.41
N GLU A 297 -15.25 -4.37 12.29
CA GLU A 297 -14.17 -4.33 13.28
C GLU A 297 -13.53 -2.93 13.36
N ILE A 298 -13.27 -2.29 12.22
CA ILE A 298 -12.72 -0.94 12.17
C ILE A 298 -13.72 0.09 12.71
N ASP A 299 -14.98 -0.02 12.36
CA ASP A 299 -16.03 0.88 12.88
C ASP A 299 -16.18 0.76 14.40
N LYS A 300 -16.11 -0.46 14.97
CA LYS A 300 -16.07 -0.70 16.42
C LYS A 300 -14.82 -0.10 17.09
N ALA A 301 -13.68 -0.08 16.39
CA ALA A 301 -12.46 0.57 16.87
C ALA A 301 -12.55 2.11 16.86
N GLY A 302 -13.64 2.66 16.35
CA GLY A 302 -13.87 4.11 16.28
C GLY A 302 -13.17 4.78 15.12
N ARG A 303 -13.36 4.28 13.90
CA ARG A 303 -12.75 4.76 12.65
C ARG A 303 -12.76 6.29 12.53
N ASP A 304 -13.88 6.95 12.78
CA ASP A 304 -14.01 8.40 12.63
C ASP A 304 -13.12 9.16 13.62
N ASN A 305 -12.97 8.64 14.85
CA ASN A 305 -12.03 9.19 15.83
C ASN A 305 -10.57 8.96 15.42
N LEU A 306 -10.28 7.82 14.79
CA LEU A 306 -8.94 7.52 14.26
C LEU A 306 -8.57 8.50 13.15
N LEU A 307 -9.48 8.84 12.24
CA LEU A 307 -9.28 9.80 11.15
C LEU A 307 -9.01 11.23 11.64
N GLN A 308 -9.41 11.57 12.88
CA GLN A 308 -9.15 12.88 13.49
C GLN A 308 -7.78 12.97 14.20
N LYS A 309 -7.08 11.85 14.40
CA LYS A 309 -5.77 11.87 15.05
C LYS A 309 -4.73 12.54 14.13
N GLU A 310 -3.94 13.46 14.67
CA GLU A 310 -2.85 14.11 13.90
C GLU A 310 -1.69 13.18 13.58
N ASN A 311 -1.53 12.10 14.35
CA ASN A 311 -0.39 11.18 14.31
C ASN A 311 -0.82 9.75 13.96
N LEU A 312 -1.78 9.54 13.05
CA LEU A 312 -1.88 8.25 12.39
C LEU A 312 -0.55 7.95 11.69
N ALA A 313 -0.02 6.75 11.90
CA ALA A 313 1.36 6.40 11.66
C ALA A 313 1.90 6.74 10.26
N ASN A 314 1.03 6.83 9.23
CA ASN A 314 1.44 7.18 7.88
C ASN A 314 0.23 7.54 7.00
N LEU A 315 0.50 8.09 5.80
CA LEU A 315 -0.53 8.43 4.81
C LEU A 315 -1.36 7.20 4.38
N GLY A 316 -0.74 6.01 4.33
CA GLY A 316 -1.44 4.76 4.00
C GLY A 316 -2.56 4.41 4.98
N ALA A 317 -2.39 4.69 6.27
CA ALA A 317 -3.44 4.46 7.27
C ALA A 317 -4.66 5.40 7.05
N TYR A 318 -4.43 6.69 6.74
CA TYR A 318 -5.53 7.61 6.41
C TYR A 318 -6.26 7.20 5.14
N ALA A 319 -5.50 6.85 4.08
CA ALA A 319 -6.08 6.35 2.85
C ALA A 319 -6.95 5.12 3.10
N ALA A 320 -6.42 4.12 3.82
CA ALA A 320 -7.12 2.89 4.14
C ALA A 320 -8.44 3.15 4.90
N LEU A 321 -8.39 3.91 5.99
CA LEU A 321 -9.57 4.22 6.81
C LEU A 321 -10.65 4.97 6.02
N ALA A 322 -10.27 5.78 5.02
CA ALA A 322 -11.22 6.48 4.15
C ALA A 322 -11.82 5.55 3.08
N VAL A 323 -11.00 4.70 2.44
CA VAL A 323 -11.46 3.90 1.30
C VAL A 323 -12.10 2.56 1.67
N ILE A 324 -11.75 1.97 2.81
CA ILE A 324 -12.31 0.69 3.26
C ILE A 324 -13.84 0.67 3.20
N PRO A 325 -14.58 1.61 3.83
CA PRO A 325 -16.04 1.63 3.73
C PRO A 325 -16.55 2.00 2.34
N ALA A 326 -15.77 2.77 1.56
CA ALA A 326 -16.14 3.17 0.21
C ALA A 326 -16.08 2.01 -0.79
N ARG A 327 -15.09 1.11 -0.65
CA ARG A 327 -14.94 -0.06 -1.53
C ARG A 327 -16.16 -0.98 -1.50
N TYR A 328 -16.76 -1.17 -0.34
CA TYR A 328 -17.85 -2.13 -0.16
C TYR A 328 -19.05 -1.85 -1.08
N PRO A 329 -19.68 -0.66 -1.04
CA PRO A 329 -20.79 -0.37 -1.95
C PRO A 329 -20.34 -0.25 -3.41
N LEU A 330 -19.14 0.31 -3.69
CA LEU A 330 -18.65 0.47 -5.06
C LEU A 330 -18.45 -0.88 -5.76
N GLU A 331 -17.76 -1.82 -5.10
CA GLU A 331 -17.48 -3.15 -5.66
C GLU A 331 -18.72 -4.03 -5.80
N ARG A 332 -19.77 -3.72 -5.06
CA ARG A 332 -21.07 -4.40 -5.17
C ARG A 332 -22.03 -3.71 -6.15
N GLY A 333 -21.70 -2.52 -6.67
CA GLY A 333 -22.63 -1.71 -7.47
C GLY A 333 -23.81 -1.17 -6.66
N ASP A 334 -23.68 -1.10 -5.33
CA ASP A 334 -24.67 -0.52 -4.43
C ASP A 334 -24.55 1.01 -4.43
N TRP A 335 -25.10 1.63 -5.46
CA TRP A 335 -25.01 3.08 -5.65
C TRP A 335 -25.73 3.87 -4.55
N LYS A 336 -26.82 3.33 -4.00
CA LYS A 336 -27.53 3.94 -2.87
C LYS A 336 -26.70 3.89 -1.59
N GLY A 337 -26.07 2.75 -1.33
CA GLY A 337 -25.11 2.61 -0.24
C GLY A 337 -23.92 3.56 -0.37
N ALA A 338 -23.38 3.69 -1.59
CA ALA A 338 -22.30 4.65 -1.86
C ALA A 338 -22.74 6.11 -1.61
N ALA A 339 -23.94 6.49 -2.06
CA ALA A 339 -24.52 7.82 -1.81
C ALA A 339 -24.71 8.13 -0.31
N ALA A 340 -25.02 7.11 0.48
CA ALA A 340 -25.33 7.23 1.92
C ALA A 340 -24.08 7.24 2.83
N LEU A 341 -22.87 7.06 2.30
CA LEU A 341 -21.66 7.04 3.12
C LEU A 341 -21.52 8.34 3.93
N PRO A 342 -21.11 8.26 5.21
CA PRO A 342 -20.80 9.45 6.01
C PRO A 342 -19.61 10.20 5.43
N ALA A 343 -19.76 11.51 5.20
CA ALA A 343 -18.67 12.39 4.77
C ALA A 343 -18.10 13.14 5.99
N VAL A 344 -17.31 12.43 6.79
CA VAL A 344 -16.64 13.00 7.97
C VAL A 344 -15.34 13.65 7.48
N PRO A 345 -15.18 14.99 7.63
CA PRO A 345 -13.94 15.66 7.26
C PRO A 345 -12.75 15.11 8.03
N THR A 346 -11.63 14.93 7.36
CA THR A 346 -10.40 14.41 7.96
C THR A 346 -9.30 15.46 7.97
N LYS A 347 -8.14 15.11 8.52
CA LYS A 347 -6.93 15.95 8.44
C LYS A 347 -6.19 15.80 7.09
N ARG A 348 -6.75 15.05 6.13
CA ARG A 348 -6.09 14.71 4.85
C ARG A 348 -7.05 14.91 3.67
N LEU A 349 -6.78 15.94 2.88
CA LEU A 349 -7.59 16.33 1.73
C LEU A 349 -7.83 15.20 0.74
N MET A 350 -6.83 14.33 0.50
CA MET A 350 -6.96 13.20 -0.40
C MET A 350 -7.99 12.17 0.11
N ALA A 351 -8.05 11.92 1.41
CA ALA A 351 -9.03 11.01 2.01
C ALA A 351 -10.45 11.57 1.87
N ASP A 352 -10.61 12.86 2.11
CA ASP A 352 -11.90 13.55 1.95
C ASP A 352 -12.38 13.51 0.49
N SER A 353 -11.48 13.74 -0.48
CA SER A 353 -11.79 13.66 -1.90
C SER A 353 -12.30 12.28 -2.32
N LEU A 354 -11.67 11.20 -1.84
CA LEU A 354 -12.08 9.82 -2.15
C LEU A 354 -13.49 9.49 -1.63
N VAL A 355 -13.82 9.95 -0.42
CA VAL A 355 -15.16 9.77 0.16
C VAL A 355 -16.20 10.59 -0.62
N ARG A 356 -15.90 11.87 -0.93
CA ARG A 356 -16.78 12.74 -1.73
C ARG A 356 -17.03 12.18 -3.14
N PHE A 357 -15.97 11.65 -3.78
CA PHE A 357 -16.11 10.97 -5.07
C PHE A 357 -17.06 9.77 -4.99
N THR A 358 -16.90 8.91 -3.98
CA THR A 358 -17.76 7.74 -3.79
C THR A 358 -19.23 8.14 -3.66
N ARG A 359 -19.51 9.16 -2.84
CA ARG A 359 -20.86 9.70 -2.63
C ARG A 359 -21.42 10.30 -3.91
N GLY A 360 -20.62 11.17 -4.57
CA GLY A 360 -21.03 11.84 -5.82
C GLY A 360 -21.35 10.83 -6.92
N LEU A 361 -20.53 9.80 -7.09
CA LEU A 361 -20.78 8.71 -8.05
C LEU A 361 -22.04 7.93 -7.67
N GLY A 362 -22.21 7.58 -6.39
CA GLY A 362 -23.39 6.90 -5.88
C GLY A 362 -24.67 7.70 -6.12
N MET A 363 -24.68 9.00 -5.83
CA MET A 363 -25.79 9.91 -6.04
C MET A 363 -26.14 10.04 -7.54
N ALA A 364 -25.13 10.29 -8.39
CA ALA A 364 -25.34 10.41 -9.83
C ALA A 364 -25.96 9.13 -10.45
N ARG A 365 -25.48 7.96 -10.04
CA ARG A 365 -25.99 6.66 -10.51
C ARG A 365 -27.32 6.23 -9.88
N SER A 366 -27.71 6.83 -8.75
CA SER A 366 -29.02 6.61 -8.11
C SER A 366 -30.08 7.64 -8.53
N GLY A 367 -29.74 8.64 -9.36
CA GLY A 367 -30.65 9.67 -9.84
C GLY A 367 -30.72 10.94 -8.98
N ASP A 368 -29.93 11.05 -7.91
CA ASP A 368 -29.80 12.28 -7.13
C ASP A 368 -28.77 13.23 -7.77
N VAL A 369 -29.16 13.84 -8.89
CA VAL A 369 -28.34 14.80 -9.63
C VAL A 369 -27.96 16.02 -8.79
N PHE A 370 -28.88 16.50 -7.95
CA PHE A 370 -28.61 17.67 -7.10
C PHE A 370 -27.57 17.36 -6.04
N GLY A 371 -27.70 16.24 -5.34
CA GLY A 371 -26.72 15.76 -4.40
C GLY A 371 -25.35 15.54 -5.04
N ALA A 372 -25.30 14.94 -6.21
CA ALA A 372 -24.05 14.71 -6.95
C ALA A 372 -23.33 16.02 -7.33
N LYS A 373 -24.06 17.05 -7.74
CA LYS A 373 -23.50 18.39 -8.03
C LYS A 373 -22.87 19.03 -6.78
N ARG A 374 -23.49 18.87 -5.62
CA ARG A 374 -22.91 19.36 -4.36
C ARG A 374 -21.61 18.65 -3.99
N GLU A 375 -21.53 17.33 -4.19
CA GLU A 375 -20.27 16.60 -3.96
C GLU A 375 -19.16 17.05 -4.92
N ILE A 376 -19.48 17.41 -6.16
CA ILE A 376 -18.53 18.03 -7.10
C ILE A 376 -18.00 19.37 -6.56
N GLU A 377 -18.87 20.24 -6.04
CA GLU A 377 -18.47 21.52 -5.45
C GLU A 377 -17.48 21.31 -4.29
N GLU A 378 -17.75 20.34 -3.42
CA GLU A 378 -16.86 19.98 -2.32
C GLU A 378 -15.50 19.45 -2.83
N ILE A 379 -15.47 18.59 -3.87
CA ILE A 379 -14.23 18.11 -4.47
C ILE A 379 -13.45 19.27 -5.10
N GLN A 380 -14.10 20.25 -5.71
CA GLN A 380 -13.48 21.46 -6.26
C GLN A 380 -12.80 22.31 -5.17
N VAL A 381 -13.44 22.42 -4.00
CA VAL A 381 -12.82 23.11 -2.83
C VAL A 381 -11.56 22.37 -2.39
N ILE A 382 -11.62 21.04 -2.29
CA ILE A 382 -10.47 20.19 -1.96
C ILE A 382 -9.36 20.35 -3.00
N GLN A 383 -9.69 20.30 -4.30
CA GLN A 383 -8.73 20.45 -5.40
C GLN A 383 -7.97 21.78 -5.31
N LYS A 384 -8.68 22.90 -5.07
CA LYS A 384 -8.05 24.21 -4.88
C LYS A 384 -7.09 24.23 -3.69
N ALA A 385 -7.47 23.56 -2.59
CA ALA A 385 -6.61 23.45 -1.41
C ALA A 385 -5.35 22.59 -1.69
N LEU A 386 -5.48 21.50 -2.43
CA LEU A 386 -4.36 20.66 -2.87
C LEU A 386 -3.39 21.45 -3.78
N LEU A 387 -3.91 22.22 -4.75
CA LEU A 387 -3.10 23.08 -5.61
C LEU A 387 -2.34 24.14 -4.80
N LYS A 388 -3.01 24.76 -3.81
CA LYS A 388 -2.37 25.71 -2.89
C LYS A 388 -1.25 25.04 -2.06
N ALA A 389 -1.44 23.77 -1.68
CA ALA A 389 -0.44 22.97 -0.99
C ALA A 389 0.66 22.42 -1.93
N LYS A 390 0.60 22.72 -3.23
CA LYS A 390 1.50 22.19 -4.28
C LYS A 390 1.44 20.67 -4.42
N ASP A 391 0.33 20.05 -4.05
CA ASP A 391 0.08 18.63 -4.26
C ASP A 391 -0.62 18.42 -5.62
N SER A 392 0.17 18.48 -6.68
CA SER A 392 -0.33 18.35 -8.06
C SER A 392 -0.90 16.96 -8.37
N TYR A 393 -0.35 15.92 -7.73
CA TYR A 393 -0.82 14.55 -7.95
C TYR A 393 -2.27 14.38 -7.50
N TRP A 394 -2.59 14.70 -6.24
CA TRP A 394 -3.95 14.54 -5.73
C TRP A 394 -4.92 15.58 -6.30
N ALA A 395 -4.44 16.76 -6.68
CA ALA A 395 -5.25 17.73 -7.41
C ALA A 395 -5.71 17.20 -8.78
N ALA A 396 -4.83 16.51 -9.53
CA ALA A 396 -5.19 15.85 -10.80
C ALA A 396 -6.19 14.70 -10.57
N ARG A 397 -6.03 13.90 -9.51
CA ARG A 397 -7.02 12.86 -9.14
C ARG A 397 -8.40 13.46 -8.83
N SER A 398 -8.43 14.61 -8.16
CA SER A 398 -9.70 15.32 -7.91
C SER A 398 -10.39 15.77 -9.21
N GLU A 399 -9.62 16.20 -10.22
CA GLU A 399 -10.17 16.55 -11.54
C GLU A 399 -10.82 15.35 -12.23
N GLU A 400 -10.16 14.20 -12.22
CA GLU A 400 -10.72 12.97 -12.79
C GLU A 400 -12.00 12.54 -12.09
N GLN A 401 -12.05 12.67 -10.76
CA GLN A 401 -13.24 12.39 -9.95
C GLN A 401 -14.40 13.32 -10.33
N ILE A 402 -14.14 14.62 -10.49
CA ILE A 402 -15.13 15.61 -10.94
C ILE A 402 -15.67 15.24 -12.33
N GLN A 403 -14.77 14.90 -13.26
CA GLN A 403 -15.17 14.54 -14.61
C GLN A 403 -16.01 13.25 -14.64
N ALA A 404 -15.63 12.25 -13.84
CA ALA A 404 -16.36 10.98 -13.77
C ALA A 404 -17.77 11.16 -13.18
N VAL A 405 -17.93 11.91 -12.08
CA VAL A 405 -19.26 12.20 -11.52
C VAL A 405 -20.08 13.04 -12.50
N SER A 406 -19.48 14.05 -13.14
CA SER A 406 -20.13 14.89 -14.16
C SER A 406 -20.59 14.07 -15.37
N ALA A 407 -19.84 13.04 -15.75
CA ALA A 407 -20.21 12.13 -16.84
C ALA A 407 -21.53 11.38 -16.52
N TRP A 408 -21.65 10.84 -15.30
CA TRP A 408 -22.86 10.15 -14.89
C TRP A 408 -24.05 11.08 -14.68
N ILE A 409 -23.82 12.35 -14.28
CA ILE A 409 -24.86 13.40 -14.27
C ILE A 409 -25.35 13.65 -15.70
N ALA A 410 -24.43 13.90 -16.64
CA ALA A 410 -24.79 14.14 -18.05
C ALA A 410 -25.55 12.96 -18.67
N PHE A 411 -25.17 11.71 -18.30
CA PHE A 411 -25.92 10.52 -18.71
C PHE A 411 -27.35 10.52 -18.15
N SER A 412 -27.52 10.83 -16.87
CA SER A 412 -28.84 10.91 -16.22
C SER A 412 -29.72 12.02 -16.82
N GLU A 413 -29.12 13.10 -17.29
CA GLU A 413 -29.78 14.21 -17.96
C GLU A 413 -30.02 13.94 -19.48
N GLY A 414 -29.68 12.75 -20.00
CA GLY A 414 -29.87 12.32 -21.38
C GLY A 414 -28.79 12.74 -22.37
N SER A 415 -27.75 13.45 -21.92
CA SER A 415 -26.65 13.97 -22.74
C SER A 415 -25.54 12.91 -22.95
N ARG A 416 -25.86 11.81 -23.66
CA ARG A 416 -25.01 10.63 -23.82
C ARG A 416 -23.61 10.93 -24.39
N GLU A 417 -23.53 11.76 -25.44
CA GLU A 417 -22.24 12.11 -26.06
C GLU A 417 -21.32 12.87 -25.08
N GLN A 418 -21.89 13.84 -24.37
CA GLN A 418 -21.16 14.60 -23.35
C GLN A 418 -20.70 13.70 -22.21
N ALA A 419 -21.55 12.76 -21.77
CA ALA A 419 -21.22 11.77 -20.74
C ALA A 419 -20.00 10.95 -21.13
N VAL A 420 -20.00 10.36 -22.34
CA VAL A 420 -18.86 9.55 -22.83
C VAL A 420 -17.60 10.40 -22.99
N LYS A 421 -17.72 11.65 -23.47
CA LYS A 421 -16.57 12.56 -23.60
C LYS A 421 -15.92 12.85 -22.25
N LEU A 422 -16.70 13.19 -21.23
CA LEU A 422 -16.20 13.47 -19.88
C LEU A 422 -15.58 12.23 -19.25
N MET A 423 -16.22 11.07 -19.37
CA MET A 423 -15.70 9.83 -18.77
C MET A 423 -14.40 9.37 -19.46
N ARG A 424 -14.29 9.56 -20.77
CA ARG A 424 -13.06 9.28 -21.51
C ARG A 424 -11.93 10.20 -21.06
N SER A 425 -12.19 11.50 -20.87
CA SER A 425 -11.22 12.44 -20.34
C SER A 425 -10.72 12.04 -18.96
N ALA A 426 -11.62 11.57 -18.07
CA ALA A 426 -11.23 11.06 -16.74
C ALA A 426 -10.35 9.81 -16.85
N ALA A 427 -10.73 8.86 -17.73
CA ALA A 427 -9.99 7.62 -17.93
C ALA A 427 -8.58 7.86 -18.52
N ASP A 428 -8.48 8.72 -19.53
CA ASP A 428 -7.20 9.06 -20.18
C ASP A 428 -6.29 9.85 -19.22
N GLY A 429 -6.88 10.72 -18.36
CA GLY A 429 -6.16 11.43 -17.30
C GLY A 429 -5.58 10.47 -16.25
N GLU A 430 -6.40 9.52 -15.77
CA GLU A 430 -5.96 8.51 -14.82
C GLU A 430 -4.84 7.63 -15.37
N ASP A 431 -4.95 7.19 -16.62
CA ASP A 431 -3.94 6.37 -17.29
C ASP A 431 -2.63 7.14 -17.54
N GLY A 432 -2.67 8.47 -17.56
CA GLY A 432 -1.50 9.34 -17.68
C GLY A 432 -0.56 9.31 -16.49
N SER A 433 -0.92 8.62 -15.39
CA SER A 433 -0.10 8.54 -14.18
C SER A 433 -0.12 7.16 -13.55
N VAL A 434 0.88 6.88 -12.70
CA VAL A 434 0.92 5.66 -11.88
C VAL A 434 0.02 5.79 -10.66
N LYS A 435 -0.44 4.66 -10.10
CA LYS A 435 -1.15 4.67 -8.81
C LYS A 435 -0.23 5.17 -7.69
N HIS A 436 -0.82 5.78 -6.67
CA HIS A 436 -0.05 6.15 -5.48
C HIS A 436 0.26 4.91 -4.64
N VAL A 437 1.52 4.77 -4.20
CA VAL A 437 1.98 3.59 -3.44
C VAL A 437 1.26 3.39 -2.10
N ALA A 438 0.67 4.47 -1.52
CA ALA A 438 -0.14 4.38 -0.31
C ALA A 438 -1.54 3.77 -0.53
N MET A 439 -1.92 3.52 -1.78
CA MET A 439 -3.20 2.91 -2.15
C MET A 439 -2.97 1.46 -2.57
N GLU A 440 -3.88 0.58 -2.19
CA GLU A 440 -3.89 -0.79 -2.68
C GLU A 440 -4.05 -0.79 -4.21
N ASN A 441 -5.12 -0.12 -4.67
CA ASN A 441 -5.40 0.12 -6.07
C ASN A 441 -6.18 1.44 -6.20
N ARG A 442 -6.47 1.87 -7.42
CA ARG A 442 -7.46 2.93 -7.67
C ARG A 442 -8.75 2.57 -6.93
N LEU A 443 -9.41 3.55 -6.29
CA LEU A 443 -10.65 3.26 -5.55
C LEU A 443 -11.72 2.67 -6.48
N TYR A 444 -11.86 3.25 -7.66
CA TYR A 444 -12.60 2.68 -8.78
C TYR A 444 -11.89 3.09 -10.08
N PRO A 445 -11.37 2.18 -10.90
CA PRO A 445 -10.65 2.52 -12.12
C PRO A 445 -11.53 3.29 -13.11
N MET A 446 -11.08 4.46 -13.56
CA MET A 446 -11.84 5.31 -14.48
C MET A 446 -12.07 4.64 -15.83
N ARG A 447 -11.14 3.79 -16.26
CA ARG A 447 -11.28 2.98 -17.49
C ARG A 447 -12.43 1.98 -17.39
N GLU A 448 -12.65 1.39 -16.22
CA GLU A 448 -13.78 0.51 -15.95
C GLU A 448 -15.10 1.27 -15.94
N LEU A 449 -15.13 2.46 -15.30
CA LEU A 449 -16.31 3.35 -15.35
C LEU A 449 -16.66 3.79 -16.77
N LEU A 450 -15.65 4.05 -17.63
CA LEU A 450 -15.86 4.34 -19.05
C LEU A 450 -16.49 3.14 -19.77
N ALA A 451 -15.98 1.94 -19.52
CA ALA A 451 -16.52 0.73 -20.11
C ALA A 451 -17.99 0.48 -19.70
N GLU A 452 -18.32 0.70 -18.42
CA GLU A 452 -19.71 0.62 -17.94
C GLU A 452 -20.60 1.64 -18.64
N LEU A 453 -20.17 2.90 -18.73
CA LEU A 453 -20.95 3.96 -19.37
C LEU A 453 -21.16 3.69 -20.88
N LEU A 454 -20.15 3.19 -21.58
CA LEU A 454 -20.27 2.78 -22.97
C LEU A 454 -21.29 1.65 -23.15
N LEU A 455 -21.28 0.67 -22.25
CA LEU A 455 -22.25 -0.42 -22.28
C LEU A 455 -23.69 0.10 -22.06
N GLU A 456 -23.89 1.00 -21.09
CA GLU A 456 -25.19 1.61 -20.80
C GLU A 456 -25.69 2.54 -21.91
N THR A 457 -24.78 3.10 -22.71
CA THR A 457 -25.13 3.89 -23.90
C THR A 457 -25.35 3.03 -25.15
N GLY A 458 -25.27 1.68 -25.04
CA GLY A 458 -25.49 0.75 -26.15
C GLY A 458 -24.26 0.51 -27.03
N GLN A 459 -23.10 0.96 -26.64
CA GLN A 459 -21.83 0.85 -27.37
C GLN A 459 -21.04 -0.41 -26.94
N ALA A 460 -21.64 -1.60 -27.19
CA ALA A 460 -21.13 -2.87 -26.64
C ALA A 460 -19.69 -3.22 -27.05
N ALA A 461 -19.33 -3.11 -28.33
CA ALA A 461 -17.99 -3.45 -28.80
C ALA A 461 -16.91 -2.46 -28.29
N PRO A 462 -17.12 -1.12 -28.25
CA PRO A 462 -16.24 -0.21 -27.51
C PRO A 462 -16.15 -0.54 -26.03
N ALA A 463 -17.25 -0.83 -25.33
CA ALA A 463 -17.25 -1.20 -23.92
C ALA A 463 -16.37 -2.42 -23.64
N LEU A 464 -16.48 -3.47 -24.47
CA LEU A 464 -15.65 -4.67 -24.34
C LEU A 464 -14.16 -4.35 -24.43
N ARG A 465 -13.74 -3.50 -25.37
CA ARG A 465 -12.33 -3.10 -25.49
C ARG A 465 -11.83 -2.36 -24.26
N GLU A 466 -12.64 -1.48 -23.68
CA GLU A 466 -12.25 -0.75 -22.46
C GLU A 466 -12.18 -1.67 -21.24
N PHE A 467 -13.10 -2.65 -21.10
CA PHE A 467 -12.99 -3.68 -20.05
C PHE A 467 -11.76 -4.56 -20.25
N GLU A 468 -11.43 -4.97 -21.47
CA GLU A 468 -10.22 -5.74 -21.75
C GLU A 468 -8.95 -4.93 -21.43
N THR A 469 -8.97 -3.61 -21.64
CA THR A 469 -7.88 -2.71 -21.24
C THR A 469 -7.77 -2.62 -19.72
N ALA A 470 -8.89 -2.45 -19.02
CA ALA A 470 -8.92 -2.44 -17.55
C ALA A 470 -8.41 -3.77 -16.94
N LEU A 471 -8.74 -4.91 -17.55
CA LEU A 471 -8.27 -6.24 -17.12
C LEU A 471 -6.80 -6.50 -17.38
N LYS A 472 -6.15 -5.79 -18.29
CA LYS A 472 -4.67 -5.84 -18.45
C LYS A 472 -3.96 -5.11 -17.32
N GLU A 473 -4.53 -3.99 -16.86
CA GLU A 473 -3.99 -3.21 -15.75
C GLU A 473 -4.33 -3.84 -14.38
N ASN A 474 -5.50 -4.48 -14.26
CA ASN A 474 -6.04 -5.06 -13.04
C ASN A 474 -6.58 -6.48 -13.31
N PRO A 475 -5.72 -7.50 -13.41
CA PRO A 475 -6.13 -8.87 -13.70
C PRO A 475 -7.09 -9.43 -12.64
N ASN A 476 -8.02 -10.26 -13.07
CA ASN A 476 -9.00 -10.94 -12.20
C ASN A 476 -9.86 -9.99 -11.34
N ARG A 477 -10.08 -8.75 -11.80
CA ARG A 477 -11.00 -7.84 -11.13
C ARG A 477 -12.44 -8.26 -11.42
N TYR A 478 -13.24 -8.50 -10.35
CA TYR A 478 -14.59 -9.06 -10.42
C TYR A 478 -15.52 -8.28 -11.34
N ARG A 479 -15.63 -6.96 -11.11
CA ARG A 479 -16.54 -6.11 -11.90
C ARG A 479 -16.13 -6.00 -13.35
N ALA A 480 -14.83 -5.90 -13.62
CA ALA A 480 -14.31 -5.85 -14.99
C ALA A 480 -14.55 -7.17 -15.74
N LEU A 481 -14.42 -8.34 -15.09
CA LEU A 481 -14.77 -9.64 -15.68
C LEU A 481 -16.26 -9.75 -16.01
N TYR A 482 -17.11 -9.35 -15.06
CA TYR A 482 -18.56 -9.32 -15.30
C TYR A 482 -18.95 -8.35 -16.42
N GLY A 483 -18.41 -7.13 -16.38
CA GLY A 483 -18.65 -6.11 -17.40
C GLY A 483 -18.18 -6.55 -18.80
N ALA A 484 -17.00 -7.18 -18.90
CA ALA A 484 -16.50 -7.74 -20.15
C ALA A 484 -17.41 -8.85 -20.69
N ALA A 485 -17.93 -9.74 -19.82
CA ALA A 485 -18.89 -10.76 -20.21
C ALA A 485 -20.17 -10.15 -20.78
N ARG A 486 -20.74 -9.14 -20.08
CA ARG A 486 -21.95 -8.43 -20.51
C ARG A 486 -21.75 -7.66 -21.82
N ALA A 487 -20.59 -7.03 -21.98
CA ALA A 487 -20.26 -6.30 -23.20
C ALA A 487 -20.05 -7.26 -24.39
N ALA A 488 -19.43 -8.41 -24.18
CA ALA A 488 -19.27 -9.46 -25.18
C ALA A 488 -20.64 -10.04 -25.60
N GLU A 489 -21.51 -10.34 -24.62
CA GLU A 489 -22.88 -10.80 -24.86
C GLU A 489 -23.66 -9.82 -25.72
N ALA A 490 -23.65 -8.53 -25.37
CA ALA A 490 -24.33 -7.46 -26.11
C ALA A 490 -23.73 -7.22 -27.50
N ALA A 491 -22.43 -7.52 -27.69
CA ALA A 491 -21.77 -7.46 -29.01
C ALA A 491 -21.95 -8.74 -29.85
N GLY A 492 -22.62 -9.77 -29.33
CA GLY A 492 -22.86 -11.05 -30.02
C GLY A 492 -21.65 -12.02 -30.00
N ASP A 493 -20.60 -11.73 -29.24
CA ASP A 493 -19.40 -12.59 -29.11
C ASP A 493 -19.62 -13.65 -28.03
N GLN A 494 -20.22 -14.78 -28.44
CA GLN A 494 -20.56 -15.89 -27.54
C GLN A 494 -19.34 -16.59 -26.93
N GLU A 495 -18.20 -16.60 -27.62
CA GLU A 495 -16.96 -17.22 -27.14
C GLU A 495 -16.38 -16.41 -25.98
N LYS A 496 -16.20 -15.11 -26.18
CA LYS A 496 -15.71 -14.21 -25.12
C LYS A 496 -16.68 -14.15 -23.94
N THR A 497 -18.00 -14.13 -24.19
CA THR A 497 -19.01 -14.18 -23.13
C THR A 497 -18.81 -15.39 -22.23
N ALA A 498 -18.69 -16.59 -22.83
CA ALA A 498 -18.48 -17.80 -22.06
C ALA A 498 -17.12 -17.81 -21.32
N SER A 499 -16.07 -17.30 -21.96
CA SER A 499 -14.74 -17.21 -21.36
C SER A 499 -14.74 -16.32 -20.10
N TYR A 500 -15.32 -15.12 -20.19
CA TYR A 500 -15.37 -14.19 -19.04
C TYR A 500 -16.30 -14.68 -17.94
N PHE A 501 -17.46 -15.25 -18.24
CA PHE A 501 -18.33 -15.85 -17.24
C PHE A 501 -17.67 -17.06 -16.55
N ALA A 502 -16.93 -17.90 -17.28
CA ALA A 502 -16.20 -19.03 -16.69
C ALA A 502 -15.11 -18.54 -15.71
N LYS A 503 -14.36 -17.49 -16.08
CA LYS A 503 -13.39 -16.85 -15.19
C LYS A 503 -14.06 -16.29 -13.95
N LEU A 504 -15.19 -15.60 -14.09
CA LEU A 504 -15.94 -15.03 -12.96
C LEU A 504 -16.42 -16.11 -11.99
N VAL A 505 -16.99 -17.21 -12.50
CA VAL A 505 -17.46 -18.34 -11.67
C VAL A 505 -16.28 -19.02 -10.96
N THR A 506 -15.16 -19.18 -11.65
CA THR A 506 -13.92 -19.74 -11.04
C THR A 506 -13.40 -18.84 -9.93
N LEU A 507 -13.34 -17.53 -10.17
CA LEU A 507 -12.90 -16.53 -9.20
C LEU A 507 -13.79 -16.53 -7.95
N SER A 508 -15.10 -16.62 -8.13
CA SER A 508 -16.11 -16.59 -7.07
C SER A 508 -16.50 -17.97 -6.52
N LYS A 509 -15.65 -19.00 -6.69
CA LYS A 509 -15.94 -20.38 -6.24
C LYS A 509 -16.27 -20.48 -4.74
N ASN A 510 -15.66 -19.61 -3.93
CA ASN A 510 -15.82 -19.53 -2.46
C ASN A 510 -16.59 -18.27 -2.03
N ALA A 511 -17.47 -17.74 -2.90
CA ALA A 511 -18.30 -16.58 -2.60
C ALA A 511 -19.20 -16.83 -1.39
N ASP A 512 -19.39 -15.79 -0.58
CA ASP A 512 -20.31 -15.78 0.58
C ASP A 512 -21.37 -14.66 0.43
N THR A 513 -21.80 -14.41 -0.79
CA THR A 513 -22.59 -13.26 -1.22
C THR A 513 -23.87 -13.68 -1.95
N ASP A 514 -24.80 -12.74 -2.06
CA ASP A 514 -26.02 -12.78 -2.87
C ASP A 514 -25.90 -12.05 -4.22
N ARG A 515 -24.69 -11.75 -4.68
CA ARG A 515 -24.47 -11.03 -5.95
C ARG A 515 -25.14 -11.74 -7.14
N PRO A 516 -26.09 -11.11 -7.83
CA PRO A 516 -26.86 -11.74 -8.92
C PRO A 516 -25.99 -12.11 -10.13
N GLU A 517 -24.86 -11.45 -10.30
CA GLU A 517 -23.91 -11.69 -11.39
C GLU A 517 -23.41 -13.14 -11.45
N ILE A 518 -23.22 -13.76 -10.30
CA ILE A 518 -22.77 -15.16 -10.20
C ILE A 518 -23.86 -16.12 -10.71
N ALA A 519 -25.11 -15.87 -10.33
CA ALA A 519 -26.25 -16.66 -10.80
C ALA A 519 -26.45 -16.49 -12.31
N GLN A 520 -26.31 -15.29 -12.84
CA GLN A 520 -26.38 -15.01 -14.28
C GLN A 520 -25.30 -15.77 -15.04
N ALA A 521 -24.03 -15.69 -14.57
CA ALA A 521 -22.91 -16.38 -15.19
C ALA A 521 -23.11 -17.91 -15.23
N LYS A 522 -23.53 -18.52 -14.12
CA LYS A 522 -23.84 -19.94 -14.02
C LYS A 522 -24.99 -20.34 -14.96
N THR A 523 -26.05 -19.54 -15.02
CA THR A 523 -27.21 -19.78 -15.91
C THR A 523 -26.82 -19.74 -17.38
N PHE A 524 -25.94 -18.79 -17.77
CA PHE A 524 -25.43 -18.70 -19.14
C PHE A 524 -24.61 -19.92 -19.51
N LEU A 525 -23.68 -20.33 -18.65
CA LEU A 525 -22.80 -21.47 -18.90
C LEU A 525 -23.54 -22.82 -18.92
N ALA A 526 -24.64 -22.95 -18.18
CA ALA A 526 -25.45 -24.17 -18.16
C ALA A 526 -26.31 -24.36 -19.43
N LYS A 527 -26.50 -23.31 -20.25
CA LYS A 527 -27.25 -23.38 -21.51
C LYS A 527 -26.40 -23.77 -22.71
N LYS A 528 -25.09 -23.87 -22.54
CA LYS A 528 -24.11 -24.34 -23.52
C LYS A 528 -23.74 -25.80 -23.29
#